data_4eae05aeeb7b66015514289cc6dfdd66
#
_entry.id   4eae05aeeb7b66015514289cc6dfdd66
#
_cell.length_a   1.000
_cell.length_b   1.000
_cell.length_c   1.000
_cell.angle_alpha   90.00
_cell.angle_beta   90.00
_cell.angle_gamma   90.00
#
_symmetry.space_group_name_H-M   'P 1'
#
loop_
_entity.id
_entity.type
_entity.pdbx_description
1 polymer ?
#
loop_
_entity_poly.entity_id
_entity_poly.type
_entity_poly.pdbx_seq_one_letter_code
_entity_poly.pdbx_strand_id
1 'polypeptide(L)'
;SLGIGIDICAAGLDAQVAYGIPKFRRLPGCGGTAAYTLSILQAMLSRFGHKLRVAIDGKEYTGTYMMAAICNGGYYGGGYQAAPYAVMDDGLLDIVLVKPISRIQVAGILAKYKAGRHMQDADTIVPEFRSFMTFYRARSVEMQVLDNRPIIATIDGECAPVMELKAEVLPSALNVLLPRPACGSAVIRGLHECPMQAKAK
;
A
#
# COMPACT_ATOMS: atom_id res chain seq x y z
N SER A 1 -2.73 16.89 -9.95
CA SER A 1 -3.11 17.42 -8.62
C SER A 1 -2.20 16.85 -7.59
N LEU A 2 -1.66 17.68 -6.71
CA LEU A 2 -0.88 17.25 -5.55
C LEU A 2 -1.86 16.78 -4.47
N GLY A 3 -1.78 15.51 -4.08
CA GLY A 3 -2.45 14.95 -2.91
C GLY A 3 -1.42 14.75 -1.80
N ILE A 4 -1.84 14.82 -0.54
CA ILE A 4 -1.05 14.44 0.62
C ILE A 4 -1.66 13.16 1.17
N GLY A 5 -0.87 12.08 1.24
CA GLY A 5 -1.23 10.84 1.88
C GLY A 5 -0.49 10.66 3.19
N ILE A 6 -1.12 9.96 4.12
CA ILE A 6 -0.54 9.68 5.45
C ILE A 6 -0.12 8.22 5.53
N ASP A 7 -0.90 7.34 4.94
CA ASP A 7 -0.77 5.89 5.12
C ASP A 7 -0.22 5.20 3.86
N ILE A 8 -1.02 4.99 2.83
CA ILE A 8 -0.62 4.23 1.64
C ILE A 8 -1.08 4.89 0.35
N CYS A 9 -0.13 5.00 -0.58
CA CYS A 9 -0.40 5.21 -1.99
C CYS A 9 -0.22 3.89 -2.73
N ALA A 10 -1.16 3.50 -3.57
CA ALA A 10 -1.05 2.26 -4.33
C ALA A 10 -1.56 2.41 -5.76
N ALA A 11 -1.09 1.54 -6.65
CA ALA A 11 -1.54 1.51 -8.04
C ALA A 11 -1.70 0.06 -8.52
N GLY A 12 -2.74 -0.19 -9.31
CA GLY A 12 -3.03 -1.50 -9.91
C GLY A 12 -4.17 -2.24 -9.23
N LEU A 13 -3.99 -3.54 -8.96
CA LEU A 13 -5.08 -4.44 -8.56
C LEU A 13 -5.82 -4.00 -7.30
N ASP A 14 -5.10 -3.63 -6.27
CA ASP A 14 -5.65 -3.17 -4.99
C ASP A 14 -6.40 -1.84 -5.13
N ALA A 15 -5.83 -0.88 -5.87
CA ALA A 15 -6.51 0.37 -6.20
C ALA A 15 -7.76 0.15 -7.07
N GLN A 16 -7.76 -0.84 -7.98
CA GLN A 16 -8.94 -1.23 -8.74
C GLN A 16 -10.05 -1.79 -7.85
N VAL A 17 -9.69 -2.58 -6.83
CA VAL A 17 -10.66 -3.05 -5.82
C VAL A 17 -11.28 -1.86 -5.10
N ALA A 18 -10.47 -0.92 -4.60
CA ALA A 18 -10.96 0.27 -3.91
C ALA A 18 -11.87 1.12 -4.82
N TYR A 19 -11.45 1.34 -6.07
CA TYR A 19 -12.20 2.10 -7.08
C TYR A 19 -13.57 1.50 -7.42
N GLY A 20 -13.68 0.16 -7.37
CA GLY A 20 -14.92 -0.56 -7.67
C GLY A 20 -15.96 -0.54 -6.54
N ILE A 21 -15.55 -0.39 -5.28
CA ILE A 21 -16.44 -0.50 -4.11
C ILE A 21 -17.66 0.44 -4.18
N PRO A 22 -17.54 1.75 -4.51
CA PRO A 22 -18.69 2.65 -4.57
C PRO A 22 -19.75 2.22 -5.58
N LYS A 23 -19.33 1.59 -6.69
CA LYS A 23 -20.24 1.06 -7.71
C LYS A 23 -21.13 -0.04 -7.13
N PHE A 24 -20.56 -0.98 -6.38
CA PHE A 24 -21.30 -2.09 -5.81
C PHE A 24 -22.13 -1.69 -4.59
N ARG A 25 -21.70 -0.70 -3.81
CA ARG A 25 -22.49 -0.16 -2.70
C ARG A 25 -23.82 0.45 -3.11
N ARG A 26 -23.95 0.87 -4.39
CA ARG A 26 -25.22 1.40 -4.95
C ARG A 26 -26.23 0.31 -5.29
N LEU A 27 -25.83 -0.95 -5.30
CA LEU A 27 -26.75 -2.06 -5.59
C LEU A 27 -27.59 -2.40 -4.36
N PRO A 28 -28.94 -2.62 -4.52
CA PRO A 28 -29.79 -3.03 -3.42
C PRO A 28 -29.29 -4.32 -2.78
N GLY A 29 -29.21 -4.36 -1.45
CA GLY A 29 -28.75 -5.53 -0.69
C GLY A 29 -27.23 -5.74 -0.64
N CYS A 30 -26.42 -4.92 -1.34
CA CYS A 30 -24.96 -5.00 -1.33
C CYS A 30 -24.36 -4.02 -0.33
N GLY A 31 -24.45 -4.32 0.97
CA GLY A 31 -23.76 -3.55 2.04
C GLY A 31 -22.30 -3.98 2.22
N GLY A 32 -21.52 -3.10 2.88
CA GLY A 32 -20.17 -3.32 3.41
C GLY A 32 -19.30 -4.42 2.77
N THR A 33 -19.31 -5.60 3.36
CA THR A 33 -18.50 -6.75 2.96
C THR A 33 -18.86 -7.30 1.57
N ALA A 34 -20.15 -7.30 1.19
CA ALA A 34 -20.58 -7.80 -0.12
C ALA A 34 -20.06 -6.93 -1.26
N ALA A 35 -20.15 -5.60 -1.13
CA ALA A 35 -19.61 -4.67 -2.12
C ALA A 35 -18.10 -4.83 -2.29
N TYR A 36 -17.36 -5.03 -1.20
CA TYR A 36 -15.92 -5.30 -1.22
C TYR A 36 -15.60 -6.61 -1.94
N THR A 37 -16.30 -7.71 -1.62
CA THR A 37 -16.11 -9.02 -2.27
C THR A 37 -16.41 -8.97 -3.77
N LEU A 38 -17.49 -8.29 -4.18
CA LEU A 38 -17.83 -8.12 -5.59
C LEU A 38 -16.77 -7.27 -6.32
N SER A 39 -16.21 -6.26 -5.66
CA SER A 39 -15.14 -5.46 -6.23
C SER A 39 -13.85 -6.27 -6.42
N ILE A 40 -13.49 -7.14 -5.47
CA ILE A 40 -12.38 -8.08 -5.66
C ILE A 40 -12.65 -8.99 -6.86
N LEU A 41 -13.84 -9.58 -6.96
CA LEU A 41 -14.18 -10.46 -8.07
C LEU A 41 -14.11 -9.74 -9.42
N GLN A 42 -14.62 -8.51 -9.51
CA GLN A 42 -14.49 -7.68 -10.71
C GLN A 42 -13.03 -7.40 -11.05
N ALA A 43 -12.22 -7.01 -10.07
CA ALA A 43 -10.79 -6.76 -10.27
C ALA A 43 -10.06 -8.03 -10.72
N MET A 44 -10.41 -9.18 -10.16
CA MET A 44 -9.87 -10.49 -10.57
C MET A 44 -10.24 -10.89 -12.00
N LEU A 45 -11.38 -10.42 -12.53
CA LEU A 45 -11.79 -10.66 -13.92
C LEU A 45 -11.17 -9.67 -14.89
N SER A 46 -10.63 -8.55 -14.42
CA SER A 46 -9.99 -7.55 -15.26
C SER A 46 -8.63 -8.01 -15.77
N ARG A 47 -8.05 -7.25 -16.70
CA ARG A 47 -6.72 -7.53 -17.22
C ARG A 47 -5.66 -7.17 -16.16
N PHE A 48 -4.82 -8.13 -15.80
CA PHE A 48 -3.71 -7.94 -14.87
C PHE A 48 -2.49 -7.32 -15.56
N GLY A 49 -1.92 -6.35 -14.87
CA GLY A 49 -0.63 -5.79 -15.20
C GLY A 49 -0.65 -4.65 -16.20
N HIS A 50 0.19 -3.68 -15.91
CA HIS A 50 0.57 -2.56 -16.74
C HIS A 50 2.07 -2.60 -16.97
N LYS A 51 2.51 -2.21 -18.17
CA LYS A 51 3.93 -1.99 -18.41
C LYS A 51 4.30 -0.65 -17.80
N LEU A 52 5.14 -0.68 -16.78
CA LEU A 52 5.54 0.49 -16.00
C LEU A 52 7.05 0.71 -16.09
N ARG A 53 7.47 1.97 -16.10
CA ARG A 53 8.77 2.43 -15.67
C ARG A 53 8.62 2.92 -14.23
N VAL A 54 9.41 2.38 -13.32
CA VAL A 54 9.41 2.73 -11.90
C VAL A 54 10.81 3.21 -11.53
N ALA A 55 10.95 4.45 -11.11
CA ALA A 55 12.19 4.99 -10.56
C ALA A 55 12.08 5.05 -9.03
N ILE A 56 13.01 4.43 -8.33
CA ILE A 56 13.09 4.35 -6.87
C ILE A 56 14.40 5.01 -6.46
N ASP A 57 14.32 6.16 -5.78
CA ASP A 57 15.46 7.04 -5.49
C ASP A 57 16.38 7.24 -6.71
N GLY A 58 15.76 7.48 -7.88
CA GLY A 58 16.45 7.70 -9.15
C GLY A 58 16.91 6.44 -9.88
N LYS A 59 16.82 5.25 -9.29
CA LYS A 59 17.16 3.99 -9.95
C LYS A 59 15.96 3.45 -10.72
N GLU A 60 16.09 3.29 -12.02
CA GLU A 60 15.00 2.89 -12.90
C GLU A 60 14.85 1.37 -13.03
N TYR A 61 13.60 0.94 -13.02
CA TYR A 61 13.17 -0.44 -13.28
C TYR A 61 12.04 -0.42 -14.31
N THR A 62 12.15 -1.21 -15.35
CA THR A 62 11.07 -1.36 -16.33
C THR A 62 10.55 -2.80 -16.30
N GLY A 63 9.24 -2.95 -16.20
CA GLY A 63 8.61 -4.26 -16.12
C GLY A 63 7.11 -4.21 -16.26
N THR A 64 6.49 -5.38 -16.23
CA THR A 64 5.03 -5.49 -16.10
C THR A 64 4.70 -5.76 -14.64
N TYR A 65 3.84 -4.92 -14.06
CA TYR A 65 3.41 -5.03 -12.67
C TYR A 65 1.89 -5.05 -12.59
N MET A 66 1.35 -5.92 -11.74
CA MET A 66 -0.08 -5.97 -11.47
C MET A 66 -0.47 -5.08 -10.29
N MET A 67 0.49 -4.80 -9.41
CA MET A 67 0.29 -3.99 -8.22
C MET A 67 1.61 -3.32 -7.82
N ALA A 68 1.50 -2.08 -7.36
CA ALA A 68 2.56 -1.34 -6.69
C ALA A 68 1.96 -0.69 -5.44
N ALA A 69 2.41 -1.07 -4.26
CA ALA A 69 2.05 -0.42 -3.01
C ALA A 69 3.23 0.40 -2.50
N ILE A 70 2.98 1.66 -2.16
CA ILE A 70 3.92 2.64 -1.65
C ILE A 70 3.43 3.02 -0.27
N CYS A 71 4.07 2.50 0.75
CA CYS A 71 3.57 2.46 2.10
C CYS A 71 4.40 3.37 3.01
N ASN A 72 3.76 4.31 3.70
CA ASN A 72 4.30 4.98 4.87
C ASN A 72 3.80 4.26 6.14
N GLY A 73 2.57 3.74 6.12
CA GLY A 73 2.00 2.88 7.15
C GLY A 73 1.89 1.42 6.73
N GLY A 74 1.66 0.54 7.68
CA GLY A 74 1.65 -0.91 7.46
C GLY A 74 0.34 -1.49 6.92
N TYR A 75 -0.79 -0.79 7.12
CA TYR A 75 -2.13 -1.33 6.89
C TYR A 75 -2.94 -0.50 5.93
N TYR A 76 -3.78 -1.12 5.12
CA TYR A 76 -4.76 -0.43 4.29
C TYR A 76 -6.09 -1.22 4.18
N GLY A 77 -7.02 -0.71 3.39
CA GLY A 77 -8.40 -1.15 3.26
C GLY A 77 -8.67 -2.64 3.49
N GLY A 78 -9.62 -2.95 4.38
CA GLY A 78 -9.99 -4.32 4.72
C GLY A 78 -9.00 -5.05 5.64
N GLY A 79 -8.03 -4.35 6.26
CA GLY A 79 -7.04 -4.92 7.18
C GLY A 79 -5.92 -5.69 6.47
N TYR A 80 -5.56 -5.30 5.26
CA TYR A 80 -4.40 -5.84 4.55
C TYR A 80 -3.12 -5.19 5.07
N GLN A 81 -2.10 -6.01 5.32
CA GLN A 81 -0.77 -5.58 5.76
C GLN A 81 0.19 -5.57 4.56
N ALA A 82 0.20 -4.49 3.78
CA ALA A 82 1.09 -4.40 2.62
C ALA A 82 2.57 -4.28 3.03
N ALA A 83 2.86 -3.56 4.11
CA ALA A 83 4.18 -3.38 4.66
C ALA A 83 4.14 -3.60 6.19
N PRO A 84 4.15 -4.86 6.65
CA PRO A 84 3.91 -5.20 8.07
C PRO A 84 4.96 -4.65 9.04
N TYR A 85 6.10 -4.20 8.52
CA TYR A 85 7.19 -3.63 9.30
C TYR A 85 7.42 -2.14 9.04
N ALA A 86 6.51 -1.47 8.31
CA ALA A 86 6.62 -0.05 8.04
C ALA A 86 6.63 0.79 9.33
N VAL A 87 7.47 1.81 9.34
CA VAL A 87 7.64 2.75 10.45
C VAL A 87 7.35 4.15 9.93
N MET A 88 6.26 4.76 10.37
CA MET A 88 5.71 6.00 9.79
C MET A 88 6.57 7.25 9.98
N ASP A 89 7.56 7.21 10.86
CA ASP A 89 8.43 8.34 11.23
C ASP A 89 9.91 8.12 10.92
N ASP A 90 10.28 7.08 10.19
CA ASP A 90 11.66 6.78 9.80
C ASP A 90 12.13 7.56 8.55
N GLY A 91 11.21 8.28 7.90
CA GLY A 91 11.50 9.07 6.70
C GLY A 91 11.70 8.23 5.44
N LEU A 92 11.18 7.01 5.41
CA LEU A 92 11.21 6.08 4.28
C LEU A 92 9.80 5.64 3.87
N LEU A 93 9.70 5.21 2.63
CA LEU A 93 8.53 4.53 2.06
C LEU A 93 8.89 3.07 1.82
N ASP A 94 8.04 2.17 2.26
CA ASP A 94 8.14 0.74 1.97
C ASP A 94 7.41 0.45 0.66
N ILE A 95 8.14 0.01 -0.37
CA ILE A 95 7.62 -0.14 -1.73
C ILE A 95 7.54 -1.62 -2.08
N VAL A 96 6.34 -2.11 -2.33
CA VAL A 96 6.07 -3.50 -2.75
C VAL A 96 5.62 -3.50 -4.20
N LEU A 97 6.42 -4.10 -5.08
CA LEU A 97 6.09 -4.27 -6.50
C LEU A 97 5.74 -5.74 -6.77
N VAL A 98 4.59 -5.99 -7.39
CA VAL A 98 4.11 -7.34 -7.69
C VAL A 98 3.96 -7.52 -9.19
N LYS A 99 4.68 -8.50 -9.75
CA LYS A 99 4.55 -8.93 -11.16
C LYS A 99 3.24 -9.69 -11.36
N PRO A 100 2.70 -9.72 -12.59
CA PRO A 100 1.52 -10.52 -12.89
C PRO A 100 1.73 -12.00 -12.58
N ILE A 101 0.79 -12.57 -11.85
CA ILE A 101 0.67 -14.00 -11.57
C ILE A 101 -0.73 -14.49 -11.97
N SER A 102 -0.94 -15.78 -12.02
CA SER A 102 -2.25 -16.35 -12.37
C SER A 102 -3.29 -16.02 -11.29
N ARG A 103 -4.57 -15.95 -11.69
CA ARG A 103 -5.69 -15.68 -10.76
C ARG A 103 -5.77 -16.71 -9.63
N ILE A 104 -5.45 -17.96 -9.94
CA ILE A 104 -5.41 -19.05 -8.96
C ILE A 104 -4.31 -18.79 -7.92
N GLN A 105 -3.13 -18.35 -8.36
CA GLN A 105 -2.05 -17.98 -7.46
C GLN A 105 -2.44 -16.78 -6.59
N VAL A 106 -3.06 -15.73 -7.16
CA VAL A 106 -3.56 -14.59 -6.37
C VAL A 106 -4.50 -15.07 -5.27
N ALA A 107 -5.50 -15.91 -5.61
CA ALA A 107 -6.43 -16.46 -4.63
C ALA A 107 -5.72 -17.26 -3.53
N GLY A 108 -4.71 -18.07 -3.90
CA GLY A 108 -3.94 -18.89 -2.96
C GLY A 108 -3.08 -18.09 -1.97
N ILE A 109 -2.55 -16.94 -2.39
CA ILE A 109 -1.65 -16.12 -1.55
C ILE A 109 -2.38 -14.98 -0.82
N LEU A 110 -3.61 -14.66 -1.20
CA LEU A 110 -4.34 -13.48 -0.72
C LEU A 110 -4.45 -13.42 0.81
N ALA A 111 -4.73 -14.56 1.46
CA ALA A 111 -4.83 -14.64 2.91
C ALA A 111 -3.46 -14.43 3.60
N LYS A 112 -2.39 -14.95 3.02
CA LYS A 112 -1.02 -14.75 3.51
C LYS A 112 -0.59 -13.29 3.35
N TYR A 113 -0.88 -12.69 2.19
CA TYR A 113 -0.62 -11.27 1.93
C TYR A 113 -1.41 -10.37 2.89
N LYS A 114 -2.71 -10.65 3.09
CA LYS A 114 -3.53 -9.92 4.05
C LYS A 114 -2.96 -9.94 5.46
N ALA A 115 -2.40 -11.07 5.88
CA ALA A 115 -1.81 -11.25 7.22
C ALA A 115 -0.34 -10.78 7.32
N GLY A 116 0.21 -10.10 6.28
CA GLY A 116 1.61 -9.64 6.26
C GLY A 116 2.65 -10.75 6.16
N ARG A 117 2.23 -12.01 5.93
CA ARG A 117 3.12 -13.19 5.91
C ARG A 117 3.97 -13.32 4.65
N HIS A 118 3.95 -12.34 3.77
CA HIS A 118 4.85 -12.23 2.61
C HIS A 118 6.21 -11.65 2.98
N MET A 119 6.33 -10.98 4.14
CA MET A 119 7.59 -10.50 4.69
C MET A 119 8.05 -11.39 5.85
N GLN A 120 9.34 -11.70 5.86
CA GLN A 120 10.00 -12.44 6.93
C GLN A 120 10.46 -11.49 8.03
N ASP A 121 10.99 -10.34 7.64
CA ASP A 121 11.46 -9.25 8.46
C ASP A 121 11.29 -7.91 7.70
N ALA A 122 11.84 -6.82 8.22
CA ALA A 122 11.67 -5.48 7.66
C ALA A 122 12.17 -5.30 6.21
N ASP A 123 13.09 -6.15 5.75
CA ASP A 123 13.77 -6.00 4.45
C ASP A 123 13.66 -7.25 3.58
N THR A 124 13.13 -8.35 4.12
CA THR A 124 13.21 -9.66 3.46
C THR A 124 11.85 -10.23 3.11
N ILE A 125 11.63 -10.47 1.82
CA ILE A 125 10.46 -11.23 1.33
C ILE A 125 10.66 -12.72 1.57
N VAL A 126 9.62 -13.40 2.04
CA VAL A 126 9.58 -14.86 2.19
C VAL A 126 9.85 -15.55 0.84
N PRO A 127 10.63 -16.65 0.78
CA PRO A 127 11.02 -17.31 -0.48
C PRO A 127 9.87 -17.61 -1.45
N GLU A 128 8.71 -17.97 -0.94
CA GLU A 128 7.49 -18.27 -1.74
C GLU A 128 7.04 -17.09 -2.63
N PHE A 129 7.31 -15.84 -2.20
CA PHE A 129 6.86 -14.63 -2.91
C PHE A 129 7.94 -14.03 -3.82
N ARG A 130 9.21 -14.37 -3.65
CA ARG A 130 10.36 -13.73 -4.34
C ARG A 130 10.33 -13.81 -5.87
N SER A 131 9.66 -14.81 -6.44
CA SER A 131 9.58 -14.97 -7.90
C SER A 131 8.76 -13.89 -8.59
N PHE A 132 7.79 -13.29 -7.88
CA PHE A 132 6.88 -12.30 -8.44
C PHE A 132 6.75 -11.01 -7.61
N MET A 133 7.33 -10.96 -6.42
CA MET A 133 7.28 -9.78 -5.54
C MET A 133 8.68 -9.26 -5.26
N THR A 134 8.84 -7.94 -5.28
CA THR A 134 10.07 -7.24 -4.87
C THR A 134 9.72 -6.17 -3.86
N PHE A 135 10.64 -5.92 -2.93
CA PHE A 135 10.51 -4.95 -1.87
C PHE A 135 11.68 -3.96 -1.91
N TYR A 136 11.39 -2.71 -1.66
CA TYR A 136 12.38 -1.64 -1.57
C TYR A 136 12.00 -0.67 -0.45
N ARG A 137 13.02 -0.02 0.13
CA ARG A 137 12.86 1.15 1.01
C ARG A 137 13.50 2.35 0.34
N ALA A 138 12.78 3.45 0.26
CA ALA A 138 13.24 4.64 -0.46
C ALA A 138 12.54 5.90 0.05
N ARG A 139 13.10 7.07 -0.32
CA ARG A 139 12.48 8.37 -0.03
C ARG A 139 11.55 8.86 -1.13
N SER A 140 11.75 8.36 -2.33
CA SER A 140 10.95 8.76 -3.48
C SER A 140 10.68 7.60 -4.43
N VAL A 141 9.53 7.62 -5.06
CA VAL A 141 9.18 6.71 -6.14
C VAL A 141 8.41 7.45 -7.22
N GLU A 142 8.80 7.21 -8.47
CA GLU A 142 8.10 7.71 -9.63
C GLU A 142 7.67 6.53 -10.50
N MET A 143 6.42 6.52 -10.94
CA MET A 143 5.88 5.50 -11.84
C MET A 143 5.31 6.15 -13.09
N GLN A 144 5.63 5.61 -14.25
CA GLN A 144 5.07 6.00 -15.53
C GLN A 144 4.51 4.79 -16.25
N VAL A 145 3.30 4.93 -16.75
CA VAL A 145 2.62 3.90 -17.55
C VAL A 145 3.14 3.94 -18.99
N LEU A 146 3.57 2.80 -19.52
CA LEU A 146 4.15 2.68 -20.86
C LEU A 146 3.22 2.02 -21.88
N ASP A 147 2.09 1.47 -21.46
CA ASP A 147 1.16 0.73 -22.32
C ASP A 147 -0.07 1.55 -22.76
N ASN A 148 -0.01 2.88 -22.62
CA ASN A 148 -1.05 3.84 -23.02
C ASN A 148 -2.44 3.58 -22.39
N ARG A 149 -2.52 2.84 -21.29
CA ARG A 149 -3.76 2.58 -20.55
C ARG A 149 -3.63 3.12 -19.13
N PRO A 150 -4.50 4.05 -18.70
CA PRO A 150 -4.44 4.54 -17.32
C PRO A 150 -4.46 3.38 -16.31
N ILE A 151 -3.61 3.47 -15.31
CA ILE A 151 -3.66 2.60 -14.14
C ILE A 151 -4.51 3.28 -13.06
N ILE A 152 -5.31 2.52 -12.34
CA ILE A 152 -6.00 3.08 -11.17
C ILE A 152 -4.97 3.21 -10.06
N ALA A 153 -4.86 4.42 -9.52
CA ALA A 153 -4.09 4.70 -8.32
C ALA A 153 -5.02 5.13 -7.18
N THR A 154 -4.56 4.94 -5.96
CA THR A 154 -5.25 5.40 -4.74
C THR A 154 -4.25 6.07 -3.80
N ILE A 155 -4.71 7.11 -3.11
CA ILE A 155 -4.02 7.76 -2.00
C ILE A 155 -4.98 7.71 -0.82
N ASP A 156 -4.67 6.95 0.22
CA ASP A 156 -5.49 6.77 1.43
C ASP A 156 -6.98 6.47 1.13
N GLY A 157 -7.26 5.74 0.04
CA GLY A 157 -8.62 5.37 -0.39
C GLY A 157 -9.25 6.27 -1.46
N GLU A 158 -8.68 7.44 -1.75
CA GLU A 158 -9.08 8.31 -2.86
C GLU A 158 -8.51 7.78 -4.17
N CYS A 159 -9.38 7.36 -5.09
CA CYS A 159 -8.98 6.65 -6.30
C CYS A 159 -9.15 7.47 -7.57
N ALA A 160 -8.15 7.42 -8.47
CA ALA A 160 -8.22 8.04 -9.79
C ALA A 160 -7.45 7.23 -10.84
N PRO A 161 -7.86 7.28 -12.14
CA PRO A 161 -7.04 6.79 -13.23
C PRO A 161 -5.87 7.77 -13.50
N VAL A 162 -4.65 7.23 -13.60
CA VAL A 162 -3.44 8.04 -13.83
C VAL A 162 -2.54 7.40 -14.88
N MET A 163 -1.72 8.22 -15.56
CA MET A 163 -0.65 7.76 -16.46
C MET A 163 0.72 7.83 -15.79
N GLU A 164 0.82 8.64 -14.74
CA GLU A 164 2.03 8.80 -13.95
C GLU A 164 1.66 9.03 -12.48
N LEU A 165 2.54 8.62 -11.59
CA LEU A 165 2.42 8.81 -10.15
C LEU A 165 3.81 9.11 -9.61
N LYS A 166 3.92 10.13 -8.78
CA LYS A 166 5.11 10.44 -8.00
C LYS A 166 4.73 10.53 -6.54
N ALA A 167 5.46 9.81 -5.70
CA ALA A 167 5.35 9.90 -4.26
C ALA A 167 6.72 10.19 -3.66
N GLU A 168 6.75 11.07 -2.66
CA GLU A 168 7.95 11.48 -1.95
C GLU A 168 7.59 11.64 -0.48
N VAL A 169 8.44 11.11 0.41
CA VAL A 169 8.21 11.26 1.85
C VAL A 169 8.51 12.70 2.27
N LEU A 170 7.61 13.28 3.07
CA LEU A 170 7.79 14.56 3.72
C LEU A 170 8.05 14.32 5.22
N PRO A 171 9.31 14.28 5.67
CA PRO A 171 9.64 13.92 7.04
C PRO A 171 8.99 14.88 8.04
N SER A 172 8.38 14.35 9.09
CA SER A 172 7.80 15.12 10.20
C SER A 172 6.80 16.22 9.77
N ALA A 173 6.14 16.05 8.63
CA ALA A 173 5.21 17.04 8.07
C ALA A 173 3.90 17.14 8.85
N LEU A 174 3.55 16.13 9.66
CA LEU A 174 2.30 16.06 10.39
C LEU A 174 2.53 15.75 11.87
N ASN A 175 1.85 16.51 12.76
CA ASN A 175 1.83 16.21 14.19
C ASN A 175 0.59 15.38 14.50
N VAL A 176 0.75 14.17 15.05
CA VAL A 176 -0.34 13.28 15.41
C VAL A 176 -0.50 13.27 16.93
N LEU A 177 -1.72 13.53 17.40
CA LEU A 177 -2.07 13.41 18.82
C LEU A 177 -2.48 11.96 19.10
N LEU A 178 -1.72 11.31 19.98
CA LEU A 178 -2.01 9.95 20.40
C LEU A 178 -2.57 9.95 21.82
N PRO A 179 -3.56 9.09 22.13
CA PRO A 179 -4.01 8.89 23.50
C PRO A 179 -2.85 8.33 24.32
N ARG A 180 -2.68 8.79 25.56
CA ARG A 180 -1.71 8.17 26.49
C ARG A 180 -2.09 6.70 26.65
N PRO A 181 -1.15 5.75 26.49
CA PRO A 181 -1.44 4.36 26.79
C PRO A 181 -1.87 4.26 28.25
N ALA A 182 -3.00 3.61 28.50
CA ALA A 182 -3.38 3.24 29.85
C ALA A 182 -2.29 2.36 30.43
N CYS A 183 -1.90 2.60 31.70
CA CYS A 183 -0.89 1.82 32.40
C CYS A 183 -1.23 0.32 32.27
N GLY A 184 -0.39 -0.46 31.56
CA GLY A 184 -0.60 -1.88 31.32
C GLY A 184 -0.97 -2.30 29.88
N SER A 185 -1.21 -1.37 28.95
CA SER A 185 -1.41 -1.72 27.55
C SER A 185 -0.08 -1.83 26.79
N ALA A 186 0.01 -2.82 25.89
CA ALA A 186 1.19 -3.09 25.08
C ALA A 186 1.62 -1.84 24.30
N VAL A 187 2.89 -1.51 24.37
CA VAL A 187 3.54 -0.43 23.62
C VAL A 187 3.29 -0.67 22.13
N ILE A 188 2.67 0.27 21.45
CA ILE A 188 2.65 0.30 20.00
C ILE A 188 4.11 0.50 19.55
N ARG A 189 4.70 -0.53 18.96
CA ARG A 189 6.09 -0.45 18.45
C ARG A 189 6.13 0.60 17.34
N GLY A 190 7.04 1.55 17.46
CA GLY A 190 7.29 2.57 16.43
C GLY A 190 7.09 4.02 16.87
N LEU A 191 6.79 4.28 18.16
CA LEU A 191 6.75 5.64 18.68
C LEU A 191 7.97 5.88 19.55
N HIS A 192 8.92 6.66 19.05
CA HIS A 192 10.00 7.16 19.87
C HIS A 192 9.43 8.08 20.97
N GLU A 193 9.77 7.78 22.23
CA GLU A 193 9.45 8.63 23.36
C GLU A 193 10.07 10.03 23.14
N CYS A 194 9.21 11.04 23.00
CA CYS A 194 9.66 12.42 23.10
C CYS A 194 10.05 12.67 24.57
N PRO A 195 11.31 13.00 24.89
CA PRO A 195 11.73 13.27 26.25
C PRO A 195 11.12 14.63 26.68
N MET A 196 9.95 14.60 27.33
CA MET A 196 9.45 15.75 28.04
C MET A 196 10.32 15.97 29.28
N GLN A 197 11.23 16.94 29.23
CA GLN A 197 11.83 17.49 30.43
C GLN A 197 10.73 18.16 31.27
N ALA A 198 10.29 17.48 32.30
CA ALA A 198 9.52 18.09 33.36
C ALA A 198 10.40 19.11 34.09
N LYS A 199 10.26 20.39 33.77
CA LYS A 199 10.71 21.47 34.67
C LYS A 199 9.66 21.56 35.78
N ALA A 200 9.98 20.95 36.93
CA ALA A 200 9.33 21.27 38.18
C ALA A 200 9.72 22.70 38.57
N LYS A 201 8.72 23.52 38.86
CA LYS A 201 8.78 24.64 39.80
C LYS A 201 7.54 24.55 40.70
#